data_f29cb32c1cf3e93fbba013cec9f477c4
#
_entry.id   f29cb32c1cf3e93fbba013cec9f477c4
#
_cell.length_a   1.000
_cell.length_b   1.000
_cell.length_c   1.000
_cell.angle_alpha   90.00
_cell.angle_beta   90.00
_cell.angle_gamma   90.00
#
_symmetry.space_group_name_H-M   'P 1'
#
loop_
_entity.id
_entity.type
_entity.pdbx_description
1 polymer ?
#
loop_
_entity_poly.entity_id
_entity_poly.type
_entity_poly.pdbx_seq_one_letter_code
_entity_poly.pdbx_strand_id
1 'polypeptide(L)'
;MPVVTLTRRKPKTWTCPKCHRKNEARTSSRTCAYGCGATKPKKRATLAKPADSYEVYELLSVTIHGGETGACGVCGRPPKERRNNDRDHDHRTGKPRGLACPRCNKELLRHSTLEEARAVVAYLERVEAYYAE
;
A
#
# COMPACT_ATOMS: atom_id res chain seq x y z
N MET A 1 11.07 41.50 19.08
CA MET A 1 10.71 40.96 17.74
C MET A 1 10.96 39.46 17.73
N PRO A 2 10.00 38.61 17.36
CA PRO A 2 10.24 37.18 17.33
C PRO A 2 11.15 36.83 16.17
N VAL A 3 12.23 36.12 16.46
CA VAL A 3 13.16 35.58 15.46
C VAL A 3 12.48 34.43 14.74
N VAL A 4 12.08 34.62 13.48
CA VAL A 4 11.52 33.56 12.63
C VAL A 4 12.67 32.64 12.20
N THR A 5 12.81 31.52 12.87
CA THR A 5 13.75 30.47 12.49
C THR A 5 13.24 29.77 11.23
N LEU A 6 13.76 30.13 10.08
CA LEU A 6 13.51 29.45 8.81
C LEU A 6 14.09 28.03 8.87
N THR A 7 13.27 27.05 9.15
CA THR A 7 13.65 25.64 9.04
C THR A 7 13.95 25.31 7.58
N ARG A 8 15.22 25.21 7.21
CA ARG A 8 15.65 24.75 5.89
C ARG A 8 15.12 23.33 5.67
N ARG A 9 14.17 23.16 4.73
CA ARG A 9 13.71 21.85 4.29
C ARG A 9 14.91 21.06 3.75
N LYS A 10 15.14 19.84 4.29
CA LYS A 10 16.19 18.95 3.79
C LYS A 10 15.99 18.71 2.27
N PRO A 11 17.05 18.75 1.46
CA PRO A 11 16.92 18.50 0.04
C PRO A 11 16.36 17.09 -0.20
N LYS A 12 15.43 16.96 -1.12
CA LYS A 12 14.90 15.65 -1.54
C LYS A 12 16.00 14.92 -2.29
N THR A 13 16.34 13.73 -1.83
CA THR A 13 17.33 12.86 -2.48
C THR A 13 16.66 11.65 -3.11
N TRP A 14 17.33 11.00 -4.06
CA TRP A 14 16.94 9.71 -4.61
C TRP A 14 18.16 8.80 -4.71
N THR A 15 17.97 7.50 -4.49
CA THR A 15 19.06 6.51 -4.59
C THR A 15 19.11 5.95 -6.00
N CYS A 16 20.27 5.94 -6.61
CA CYS A 16 20.47 5.38 -7.93
C CYS A 16 20.31 3.85 -7.91
N PRO A 17 19.46 3.25 -8.77
CA PRO A 17 19.28 1.80 -8.78
C PRO A 17 20.50 1.02 -9.27
N LYS A 18 21.43 1.65 -9.99
CA LYS A 18 22.61 0.99 -10.56
C LYS A 18 23.85 1.09 -9.66
N CYS A 19 24.16 2.28 -9.13
CA CYS A 19 25.37 2.49 -8.32
C CYS A 19 25.06 2.70 -6.83
N HIS A 20 23.81 2.66 -6.41
CA HIS A 20 23.33 2.84 -5.03
C HIS A 20 23.72 4.15 -4.33
N ARG A 21 24.29 5.12 -5.05
CA ARG A 21 24.65 6.44 -4.51
C ARG A 21 23.44 7.35 -4.43
N LYS A 22 23.43 8.20 -3.40
CA LYS A 22 22.38 9.22 -3.23
C LYS A 22 22.62 10.40 -4.14
N ASN A 23 21.63 10.78 -4.92
CA ASN A 23 21.63 11.96 -5.78
C ASN A 23 20.71 13.03 -5.21
N GLU A 24 21.10 14.29 -5.30
CA GLU A 24 20.23 15.40 -4.92
C GLU A 24 19.18 15.66 -6.00
N ALA A 25 17.93 15.90 -5.57
CA ALA A 25 16.82 16.16 -6.49
C ALA A 25 16.80 17.59 -7.05
N ARG A 26 17.82 18.39 -6.74
CA ARG A 26 17.90 19.82 -7.15
C ARG A 26 18.17 20.04 -8.63
N THR A 27 18.71 19.05 -9.33
CA THR A 27 18.99 19.17 -10.76
C THR A 27 17.80 18.66 -11.55
N SER A 28 17.43 19.37 -12.60
CA SER A 28 16.48 18.95 -13.63
C SER A 28 16.93 17.67 -14.32
N SER A 29 18.17 17.27 -14.13
CA SER A 29 18.74 16.03 -14.65
C SER A 29 18.10 14.81 -13.96
N ARG A 30 17.47 13.99 -14.79
CA ARG A 30 16.96 12.68 -14.38
C ARG A 30 18.04 11.59 -14.37
N THR A 31 19.25 11.92 -14.80
CA THR A 31 20.38 11.00 -14.87
C THR A 31 21.19 11.03 -13.58
N CYS A 32 21.83 9.91 -13.26
CA CYS A 32 22.69 9.81 -12.09
C CYS A 32 23.91 10.74 -12.24
N ALA A 33 24.15 11.62 -11.28
CA ALA A 33 25.26 12.56 -11.25
C ALA A 33 26.65 11.90 -11.25
N TYR A 34 26.72 10.60 -10.96
CA TYR A 34 27.96 9.82 -10.89
C TYR A 34 28.28 9.08 -12.20
N GLY A 35 27.68 9.48 -13.30
CA GLY A 35 28.03 8.99 -14.65
C GLY A 35 27.73 7.52 -14.96
N CYS A 36 26.96 6.82 -14.10
CA CYS A 36 26.64 5.40 -14.34
C CYS A 36 25.55 5.16 -15.41
N GLY A 37 25.02 6.23 -16.03
CA GLY A 37 24.01 6.17 -17.08
C GLY A 37 22.60 5.79 -16.59
N ALA A 38 22.41 5.50 -15.31
CA ALA A 38 21.09 5.19 -14.77
C ALA A 38 20.23 6.44 -14.65
N THR A 39 18.95 6.32 -14.96
CA THR A 39 17.98 7.39 -14.79
C THR A 39 17.24 7.26 -13.46
N LYS A 40 16.81 8.40 -12.92
CA LYS A 40 15.94 8.44 -11.75
C LYS A 40 14.71 7.55 -12.00
N PRO A 41 14.40 6.61 -11.11
CA PRO A 41 13.19 5.82 -11.25
C PRO A 41 11.99 6.74 -11.44
N LYS A 42 11.15 6.47 -12.44
CA LYS A 42 9.86 7.13 -12.56
C LYS A 42 9.16 6.95 -11.22
N LYS A 43 8.54 8.01 -10.69
CA LYS A 43 7.62 7.85 -9.56
C LYS A 43 6.72 6.66 -9.90
N ARG A 44 6.56 5.72 -8.96
CA ARG A 44 5.56 4.66 -9.12
C ARG A 44 4.31 5.30 -9.70
N ALA A 45 3.77 4.69 -10.74
CA ALA A 45 2.51 5.14 -11.32
C ALA A 45 1.55 5.40 -10.15
N THR A 46 0.89 6.54 -10.19
CA THR A 46 -0.07 6.92 -9.13
C THR A 46 -1.00 5.73 -8.99
N LEU A 47 -1.03 5.13 -7.79
CA LEU A 47 -1.88 3.98 -7.53
C LEU A 47 -3.29 4.33 -7.98
N ALA A 48 -3.93 3.43 -8.73
CA ALA A 48 -5.30 3.63 -9.15
C ALA A 48 -6.15 3.94 -7.90
N LYS A 49 -6.87 5.05 -7.96
CA LYS A 49 -7.79 5.39 -6.87
C LYS A 49 -9.06 4.56 -7.01
N PRO A 50 -9.74 4.23 -5.89
CA PRO A 50 -11.06 3.62 -5.96
C PRO A 50 -11.99 4.53 -6.80
N ALA A 51 -12.47 4.01 -7.91
CA ALA A 51 -13.30 4.77 -8.86
C ALA A 51 -14.79 4.70 -8.50
N ASP A 52 -15.20 3.65 -7.79
CA ASP A 52 -16.59 3.35 -7.51
C ASP A 52 -17.07 3.97 -6.19
N SER A 53 -18.40 4.11 -6.04
CA SER A 53 -19.02 4.60 -4.81
C SER A 53 -18.84 3.60 -3.66
N TYR A 54 -19.06 4.06 -2.42
CA TYR A 54 -18.93 3.20 -1.23
C TYR A 54 -19.91 2.02 -1.26
N GLU A 55 -21.11 2.24 -1.75
CA GLU A 55 -22.19 1.23 -1.87
C GLU A 55 -21.78 0.07 -2.77
N VAL A 56 -21.02 0.33 -3.82
CA VAL A 56 -20.47 -0.73 -4.69
C VAL A 56 -19.52 -1.63 -3.90
N TYR A 57 -18.67 -1.05 -3.05
CA TYR A 57 -17.78 -1.83 -2.20
C TYR A 57 -18.52 -2.60 -1.10
N GLU A 58 -19.59 -2.04 -0.54
CA GLU A 58 -20.46 -2.77 0.40
C GLU A 58 -21.10 -3.98 -0.27
N LEU A 59 -21.73 -3.77 -1.43
CA LEU A 59 -22.36 -4.84 -2.19
C LEU A 59 -21.36 -5.95 -2.54
N LEU A 60 -20.18 -5.59 -3.05
CA LEU A 60 -19.12 -6.54 -3.35
C LEU A 60 -18.66 -7.28 -2.10
N SER A 61 -18.52 -6.59 -0.97
CA SER A 61 -18.10 -7.21 0.29
C SER A 61 -19.08 -8.29 0.73
N VAL A 62 -20.39 -8.02 0.69
CA VAL A 62 -21.43 -8.99 1.00
C VAL A 62 -21.44 -10.12 -0.02
N THR A 63 -21.40 -9.80 -1.31
CA THR A 63 -21.53 -10.80 -2.40
C THR A 63 -20.33 -11.75 -2.46
N ILE A 64 -19.11 -11.23 -2.32
CA ILE A 64 -17.87 -12.01 -2.48
C ILE A 64 -17.47 -12.68 -1.17
N HIS A 65 -17.57 -11.95 -0.05
CA HIS A 65 -17.07 -12.41 1.25
C HIS A 65 -18.14 -12.93 2.19
N GLY A 66 -19.43 -12.75 1.88
CA GLY A 66 -20.56 -13.30 2.62
C GLY A 66 -20.76 -12.69 4.02
N GLY A 67 -20.15 -11.53 4.29
CA GLY A 67 -20.25 -10.86 5.59
C GLY A 67 -21.46 -9.95 5.73
N GLU A 68 -21.60 -9.34 6.91
CA GLU A 68 -22.60 -8.32 7.15
C GLU A 68 -22.27 -7.02 6.40
N THR A 69 -23.30 -6.23 6.12
CA THR A 69 -23.15 -4.92 5.46
C THR A 69 -22.16 -4.03 6.22
N GLY A 70 -21.20 -3.49 5.50
CA GLY A 70 -20.15 -2.63 6.08
C GLY A 70 -19.02 -3.37 6.80
N ALA A 71 -19.13 -4.69 7.04
CA ALA A 71 -18.11 -5.47 7.70
C ALA A 71 -16.84 -5.65 6.84
N CYS A 72 -15.72 -5.92 7.52
CA CYS A 72 -14.46 -6.23 6.87
C CYS A 72 -14.51 -7.61 6.22
N GLY A 73 -14.28 -7.70 4.91
CA GLY A 73 -14.27 -8.97 4.18
C GLY A 73 -13.15 -9.95 4.57
N VAL A 74 -12.13 -9.47 5.30
CA VAL A 74 -11.01 -10.32 5.76
C VAL A 74 -11.27 -10.91 7.14
N CYS A 75 -11.63 -10.08 8.12
CA CYS A 75 -11.74 -10.49 9.53
C CYS A 75 -13.15 -10.39 10.11
N GLY A 76 -14.14 -10.00 9.32
CA GLY A 76 -15.53 -9.88 9.74
C GLY A 76 -15.85 -8.70 10.68
N ARG A 77 -14.87 -7.89 11.07
CA ARG A 77 -15.11 -6.79 12.03
C ARG A 77 -16.07 -5.76 11.45
N PRO A 78 -17.09 -5.35 12.24
CA PRO A 78 -17.98 -4.27 11.85
C PRO A 78 -17.21 -2.94 11.74
N PRO A 79 -17.78 -1.94 11.06
CA PRO A 79 -17.22 -0.59 11.06
C PRO A 79 -17.24 -0.02 12.49
N LYS A 80 -16.34 0.93 12.76
CA LYS A 80 -16.36 1.67 14.04
C LYS A 80 -17.49 2.69 14.01
N GLU A 81 -17.97 3.06 15.20
CA GLU A 81 -19.08 4.00 15.39
C GLU A 81 -18.97 5.31 14.60
N ARG A 82 -17.76 5.80 14.39
CA ARG A 82 -17.49 7.07 13.67
C ARG A 82 -16.63 6.90 12.42
N ARG A 83 -16.43 5.66 11.96
CA ARG A 83 -15.56 5.40 10.81
C ARG A 83 -15.94 4.11 10.11
N ASN A 84 -16.34 4.23 8.86
CA ASN A 84 -16.54 3.10 7.98
C ASN A 84 -15.25 2.34 7.69
N ASN A 85 -15.35 1.07 7.31
CA ASN A 85 -14.24 0.30 6.77
C ASN A 85 -13.75 0.91 5.45
N ASP A 86 -12.49 0.69 5.13
CA ASP A 86 -11.86 1.29 3.96
C ASP A 86 -12.30 0.55 2.68
N ARG A 87 -12.41 1.26 1.58
CA ARG A 87 -12.59 0.68 0.24
C ARG A 87 -11.29 0.02 -0.22
N ASP A 88 -11.30 -1.29 -0.34
CA ASP A 88 -10.15 -2.05 -0.79
C ASP A 88 -10.21 -2.34 -2.29
N HIS A 89 -9.12 -2.14 -2.98
CA HIS A 89 -9.01 -2.32 -4.42
C HIS A 89 -7.63 -2.83 -4.81
N ASP A 90 -7.54 -3.51 -5.91
CA ASP A 90 -6.27 -3.90 -6.49
C ASP A 90 -5.50 -2.65 -6.95
N HIS A 91 -4.33 -2.41 -6.36
CA HIS A 91 -3.52 -1.22 -6.64
C HIS A 91 -2.92 -1.19 -8.04
N ARG A 92 -2.89 -2.31 -8.73
CA ARG A 92 -2.38 -2.43 -10.10
C ARG A 92 -3.47 -2.14 -11.12
N THR A 93 -4.67 -2.67 -10.91
CA THR A 93 -5.77 -2.60 -11.87
C THR A 93 -6.84 -1.58 -11.50
N GLY A 94 -6.92 -1.16 -10.23
CA GLY A 94 -8.00 -0.33 -9.69
C GLY A 94 -9.30 -1.10 -9.43
N LYS A 95 -9.35 -2.41 -9.69
CA LYS A 95 -10.57 -3.20 -9.49
C LYS A 95 -10.95 -3.26 -8.02
N PRO A 96 -12.22 -2.97 -7.67
CA PRO A 96 -12.71 -3.08 -6.31
C PRO A 96 -12.69 -4.53 -5.82
N ARG A 97 -12.31 -4.73 -4.57
CA ARG A 97 -12.25 -6.04 -3.91
C ARG A 97 -13.24 -6.17 -2.75
N GLY A 98 -13.79 -5.07 -2.26
CA GLY A 98 -14.72 -5.02 -1.15
C GLY A 98 -14.28 -4.06 -0.05
N LEU A 99 -14.76 -4.27 1.17
CA LEU A 99 -14.41 -3.46 2.34
C LEU A 99 -13.39 -4.18 3.21
N ALA A 100 -12.43 -3.44 3.74
CA ALA A 100 -11.47 -3.95 4.69
C ALA A 100 -11.28 -2.96 5.87
N CYS A 101 -11.18 -3.47 7.09
CA CYS A 101 -10.86 -2.60 8.21
C CYS A 101 -9.45 -2.00 8.05
N PRO A 102 -9.17 -0.85 8.69
CA PRO A 102 -7.88 -0.17 8.53
C PRO A 102 -6.66 -1.04 8.78
N ARG A 103 -6.75 -1.99 9.72
CA ARG A 103 -5.68 -2.94 9.99
C ARG A 103 -5.49 -3.91 8.83
N CYS A 104 -6.54 -4.61 8.42
CA CYS A 104 -6.45 -5.55 7.31
C CYS A 104 -6.01 -4.87 6.02
N ASN A 105 -6.56 -3.69 5.72
CA ASN A 105 -6.21 -2.94 4.53
C ASN A 105 -4.74 -2.50 4.51
N LYS A 106 -4.23 -1.98 5.63
CA LYS A 106 -2.86 -1.44 5.69
C LYS A 106 -1.79 -2.51 5.91
N GLU A 107 -2.07 -3.50 6.74
CA GLU A 107 -1.06 -4.47 7.17
C GLU A 107 -1.05 -5.75 6.33
N LEU A 108 -2.22 -6.20 5.86
CA LEU A 108 -2.33 -7.46 5.13
C LEU A 108 -2.50 -7.28 3.62
N LEU A 109 -3.38 -6.37 3.19
CA LEU A 109 -3.77 -6.25 1.78
C LEU A 109 -3.00 -5.21 0.99
N ARG A 110 -2.37 -4.25 1.64
CA ARG A 110 -1.83 -3.02 1.06
C ARG A 110 -1.17 -3.17 -0.32
N HIS A 111 -0.31 -4.15 -0.47
CA HIS A 111 0.42 -4.41 -1.71
C HIS A 111 0.49 -5.90 -2.04
N SER A 112 -0.22 -6.72 -1.27
CA SER A 112 -0.15 -8.16 -1.41
C SER A 112 -0.86 -8.62 -2.68
N THR A 113 -0.16 -9.39 -3.48
CA THR A 113 -0.75 -10.23 -4.52
C THR A 113 -1.26 -11.53 -3.90
N LEU A 114 -2.10 -12.27 -4.61
CA LEU A 114 -2.53 -13.59 -4.16
C LEU A 114 -1.34 -14.55 -3.97
N GLU A 115 -0.32 -14.43 -4.82
CA GLU A 115 0.90 -15.22 -4.75
C GLU A 115 1.68 -14.95 -3.45
N GLU A 116 1.90 -13.67 -3.13
CA GLU A 116 2.57 -13.27 -1.88
C GLU A 116 1.78 -13.71 -0.65
N ALA A 117 0.45 -13.57 -0.67
CA ALA A 117 -0.40 -14.03 0.42
C ALA A 117 -0.31 -15.55 0.63
N ARG A 118 -0.29 -16.35 -0.44
CA ARG A 118 -0.09 -17.79 -0.37
C ARG A 118 1.27 -18.17 0.20
N ALA A 119 2.32 -17.43 -0.15
CA ALA A 119 3.66 -17.67 0.41
C ALA A 119 3.70 -17.40 1.92
N VAL A 120 3.00 -16.37 2.42
CA VAL A 120 2.87 -16.11 3.85
C VAL A 120 2.11 -17.23 4.56
N VAL A 121 0.98 -17.66 4.01
CA VAL A 121 0.22 -18.79 4.56
C VAL A 121 1.08 -20.04 4.64
N ALA A 122 1.74 -20.43 3.56
CA ALA A 122 2.61 -21.61 3.53
C ALA A 122 3.79 -21.51 4.53
N TYR A 123 4.31 -20.32 4.78
CA TYR A 123 5.32 -20.10 5.82
C TYR A 123 4.76 -20.37 7.22
N LEU A 124 3.59 -19.84 7.53
CA LEU A 124 2.96 -20.02 8.85
C LEU A 124 2.56 -21.48 9.08
N GLU A 125 2.00 -22.16 8.08
CA GLU A 125 1.66 -23.59 8.15
C GLU A 125 2.87 -24.46 8.48
N ARG A 126 4.04 -24.17 7.89
CA ARG A 126 5.28 -24.90 8.24
C ARG A 126 5.71 -24.68 9.68
N VAL A 127 5.52 -23.47 10.21
CA VAL A 127 5.84 -23.17 11.62
C VAL A 127 4.89 -23.92 12.55
N GLU A 128 3.60 -23.91 12.26
CA GLU A 128 2.60 -24.64 13.05
C GLU A 128 2.86 -26.14 13.04
N ALA A 129 3.15 -26.72 11.88
CA ALA A 129 3.47 -28.15 11.77
C ALA A 129 4.70 -28.54 12.60
N TYR A 130 5.72 -27.70 12.63
CA TYR A 130 6.94 -27.96 13.41
C TYR A 130 6.68 -28.02 14.92
N TYR A 131 5.77 -27.18 15.45
CA TYR A 131 5.44 -27.13 16.88
C TYR A 131 4.30 -28.08 17.27
N ALA A 132 3.65 -28.74 16.31
CA ALA A 132 2.59 -29.71 16.59
C ALA A 132 3.13 -31.14 16.89
N GLU A 133 4.42 -31.42 16.65
CA GLU A 133 5.14 -32.67 16.99
C GLU A 133 5.63 -32.63 18.44
#